data_3f1c8c9c2ad927da83b878bf97cd4342
#
_entry.id   3f1c8c9c2ad927da83b878bf97cd4342
#
_cell.length_a   1.000
_cell.length_b   1.000
_cell.length_c   1.000
_cell.angle_alpha   90.00
_cell.angle_beta   90.00
_cell.angle_gamma   90.00
#
_symmetry.space_group_name_H-M   'P 1'
#
loop_
_entity.id
_entity.type
_entity.pdbx_description
1 polymer ?
#
loop_
_entity_poly.entity_id
_entity_poly.type
_entity_poly.pdbx_seq_one_letter_code
_entity_poly.pdbx_strand_id
1 'polypeptide(L)'
;MKKLLTTTVMAASLSALAMTGCSSTTSTGAVGVDRQQLLLVSNEQVLQLSAQSYAKTLQEAKARGLLDTNSAQLNRLKNISNRLVGQVGVYRPDAAKWQWEVHTIKSNDLNAFVMPGGKIMFYSGIIDRLNLTDDEIAAIMGHEISHALREHSRERLSRQYATQTGIGMATSIFGLSQGQAELANVAGDLGLSRPHSRTQEAEADQIGLELMARAGYNPQAAI
;
A
#
# COMPACT_ATOMS: atom_id res chain seq x y z
N MET A 1 0.17 47.77 18.70
CA MET A 1 -0.50 47.31 17.51
C MET A 1 0.38 46.40 16.64
N LYS A 2 1.68 46.69 16.37
CA LYS A 2 2.57 45.85 15.52
C LYS A 2 2.83 44.42 16.05
N LYS A 3 2.91 44.21 17.38
CA LYS A 3 3.14 42.88 17.99
C LYS A 3 1.91 41.96 17.90
N LEU A 4 0.69 42.51 17.88
CA LEU A 4 -0.54 41.72 17.76
C LEU A 4 -0.73 41.20 16.33
N LEU A 5 -0.33 41.98 15.32
CA LEU A 5 -0.43 41.59 13.90
C LEU A 5 0.54 40.42 13.55
N THR A 6 1.76 40.44 14.11
CA THR A 6 2.76 39.39 13.87
C THR A 6 2.34 38.04 14.48
N THR A 7 1.70 38.05 15.64
CA THR A 7 1.23 36.83 16.29
C THR A 7 0.05 36.19 15.53
N THR A 8 -0.84 37.02 14.99
CA THR A 8 -2.00 36.54 14.22
C THR A 8 -1.60 35.96 12.86
N VAL A 9 -0.60 36.55 12.19
CA VAL A 9 -0.09 36.03 10.91
C VAL A 9 0.65 34.71 11.11
N MET A 10 1.39 34.55 12.20
CA MET A 10 2.11 33.32 12.50
C MET A 10 1.15 32.16 12.88
N ALA A 11 0.05 32.45 13.59
CA ALA A 11 -0.99 31.47 13.91
C ALA A 11 -1.78 31.04 12.68
N ALA A 12 -2.07 31.97 11.74
CA ALA A 12 -2.77 31.67 10.50
C ALA A 12 -1.92 30.80 9.54
N SER A 13 -0.60 31.03 9.48
CA SER A 13 0.31 30.22 8.65
C SER A 13 0.51 28.81 9.19
N LEU A 14 0.52 28.59 10.52
CA LEU A 14 0.54 27.24 11.09
C LEU A 14 -0.75 26.46 10.82
N SER A 15 -1.90 27.14 10.85
CA SER A 15 -3.20 26.51 10.57
C SER A 15 -3.35 26.10 9.10
N ALA A 16 -2.73 26.82 8.17
CA ALA A 16 -2.76 26.48 6.73
C ALA A 16 -1.90 25.25 6.40
N LEU A 17 -0.77 25.04 7.11
CA LEU A 17 0.05 23.83 6.92
C LEU A 17 -0.63 22.56 7.45
N ALA A 18 -1.48 22.66 8.45
CA ALA A 18 -2.19 21.50 9.01
C ALA A 18 -3.27 20.93 8.08
N MET A 19 -3.76 21.71 7.10
CA MET A 19 -4.82 21.28 6.17
C MET A 19 -4.30 20.61 4.90
N THR A 20 -3.00 20.66 4.61
CA THR A 20 -2.42 20.07 3.39
C THR A 20 -2.00 18.61 3.52
N GLY A 21 -2.03 18.05 4.73
CA GLY A 21 -1.57 16.69 5.01
C GLY A 21 -2.64 15.60 5.04
N CYS A 22 -3.93 15.95 4.93
CA CYS A 22 -5.03 14.99 4.98
C CYS A 22 -5.82 15.01 3.68
N SER A 23 -5.92 13.85 3.00
CA SER A 23 -6.74 13.69 1.80
C SER A 23 -7.22 12.25 1.65
N SER A 24 -8.28 12.03 0.87
CA SER A 24 -8.64 10.71 0.39
C SER A 24 -7.87 10.42 -0.90
N THR A 25 -7.31 9.22 -1.04
CA THR A 25 -6.51 8.82 -2.21
C THR A 25 -7.32 8.13 -3.29
N THR A 26 -8.59 7.82 -3.01
CA THR A 26 -9.49 7.13 -3.93
C THR A 26 -10.85 7.82 -3.98
N SER A 27 -11.58 7.62 -5.09
CA SER A 27 -13.04 7.82 -5.12
C SER A 27 -13.71 6.82 -4.17
N THR A 28 -14.93 7.16 -3.74
CA THR A 28 -15.67 6.37 -2.73
C THR A 28 -16.11 4.98 -3.21
N GLY A 29 -16.23 4.79 -4.54
CA GLY A 29 -16.84 3.60 -5.11
C GLY A 29 -18.30 3.40 -4.66
N ALA A 30 -18.84 2.22 -4.87
CA ALA A 30 -20.18 1.85 -4.37
C ALA A 30 -20.17 1.53 -2.87
N VAL A 31 -18.99 1.16 -2.33
CA VAL A 31 -18.81 0.80 -0.91
C VAL A 31 -18.60 2.00 0.03
N GLY A 32 -18.45 3.22 -0.52
CA GLY A 32 -18.48 4.46 0.26
C GLY A 32 -17.22 4.75 1.07
N VAL A 33 -16.06 4.20 0.70
CA VAL A 33 -14.80 4.43 1.43
C VAL A 33 -14.23 5.81 1.08
N ASP A 34 -14.25 6.75 2.02
CA ASP A 34 -13.85 8.16 1.81
C ASP A 34 -13.00 8.77 2.95
N ARG A 35 -12.52 7.94 3.87
CA ARG A 35 -11.75 8.39 5.04
C ARG A 35 -10.54 9.26 4.62
N GLN A 36 -10.33 10.34 5.34
CA GLN A 36 -9.13 11.18 5.22
C GLN A 36 -7.90 10.48 5.80
N GLN A 37 -6.78 10.55 5.09
CA GLN A 37 -5.52 9.90 5.41
C GLN A 37 -4.43 10.93 5.66
N LEU A 38 -3.52 10.67 6.60
CA LEU A 38 -2.33 11.49 6.83
C LEU A 38 -1.25 11.11 5.80
N LEU A 39 -0.92 12.01 4.89
CA LEU A 39 -0.02 11.77 3.75
C LEU A 39 1.11 12.82 3.72
N LEU A 40 2.07 12.72 4.63
CA LEU A 40 3.22 13.63 4.76
C LEU A 40 4.39 13.24 3.83
N VAL A 41 4.57 11.95 3.57
CA VAL A 41 5.60 11.44 2.66
C VAL A 41 5.11 11.62 1.22
N SER A 42 5.99 11.98 0.27
CA SER A 42 5.57 12.15 -1.11
C SER A 42 5.26 10.81 -1.79
N ASN A 43 4.30 10.84 -2.73
CA ASN A 43 3.93 9.63 -3.49
C ASN A 43 5.12 9.12 -4.34
N GLU A 44 5.88 10.03 -4.94
CA GLU A 44 7.04 9.71 -5.78
C GLU A 44 8.12 8.96 -4.99
N GLN A 45 8.40 9.40 -3.75
CA GLN A 45 9.34 8.70 -2.87
C GLN A 45 8.87 7.28 -2.55
N VAL A 46 7.59 7.11 -2.25
CA VAL A 46 7.02 5.79 -1.95
C VAL A 46 7.07 4.88 -3.18
N LEU A 47 6.72 5.37 -4.37
CA LEU A 47 6.80 4.61 -5.61
C LEU A 47 8.25 4.20 -5.94
N GLN A 48 9.21 5.09 -5.75
CA GLN A 48 10.63 4.79 -5.97
C GLN A 48 11.14 3.71 -5.02
N LEU A 49 10.84 3.83 -3.73
CA LEU A 49 11.21 2.84 -2.72
C LEU A 49 10.56 1.48 -3.00
N SER A 50 9.29 1.49 -3.38
CA SER A 50 8.55 0.29 -3.78
C SER A 50 9.22 -0.42 -4.95
N ALA A 51 9.52 0.31 -6.02
CA ALA A 51 10.17 -0.24 -7.21
C ALA A 51 11.55 -0.85 -6.88
N GLN A 52 12.35 -0.18 -6.06
CA GLN A 52 13.67 -0.67 -5.63
C GLN A 52 13.55 -1.93 -4.78
N SER A 53 12.62 -1.93 -3.80
CA SER A 53 12.39 -3.09 -2.93
C SER A 53 11.88 -4.29 -3.71
N TYR A 54 10.95 -4.07 -4.63
CA TYR A 54 10.42 -5.13 -5.49
C TYR A 54 11.50 -5.72 -6.41
N ALA A 55 12.29 -4.87 -7.07
CA ALA A 55 13.40 -5.31 -7.91
C ALA A 55 14.42 -6.14 -7.14
N LYS A 56 14.76 -5.75 -5.91
CA LYS A 56 15.63 -6.51 -5.01
C LYS A 56 15.03 -7.89 -4.70
N THR A 57 13.74 -7.95 -4.34
CA THR A 57 13.02 -9.21 -4.08
C THR A 57 13.06 -10.14 -5.30
N LEU A 58 12.81 -9.61 -6.50
CA LEU A 58 12.90 -10.39 -7.74
C LEU A 58 14.31 -10.92 -7.99
N GLN A 59 15.32 -10.08 -7.78
CA GLN A 59 16.72 -10.48 -7.95
C GLN A 59 17.13 -11.59 -6.99
N GLU A 60 16.76 -11.49 -5.72
CA GLU A 60 17.03 -12.51 -4.70
C GLU A 60 16.30 -13.83 -5.00
N ALA A 61 15.03 -13.77 -5.37
CA ALA A 61 14.24 -14.95 -5.76
C ALA A 61 14.83 -15.63 -7.01
N LYS A 62 15.23 -14.84 -8.02
CA LYS A 62 15.86 -15.33 -9.25
C LYS A 62 17.19 -15.98 -8.97
N ALA A 63 18.06 -15.37 -8.15
CA ALA A 63 19.37 -15.93 -7.79
C ALA A 63 19.25 -17.27 -7.08
N ARG A 64 18.14 -17.51 -6.37
CA ARG A 64 17.83 -18.77 -5.69
C ARG A 64 17.04 -19.78 -6.55
N GLY A 65 16.72 -19.43 -7.80
CA GLY A 65 15.91 -20.28 -8.70
C GLY A 65 14.47 -20.46 -8.24
N LEU A 66 13.91 -19.50 -7.50
CA LEU A 66 12.58 -19.55 -6.89
C LEU A 66 11.56 -18.66 -7.60
N LEU A 67 11.99 -17.81 -8.53
CA LEU A 67 11.13 -16.85 -9.23
C LEU A 67 10.41 -17.56 -10.39
N ASP A 68 9.10 -17.40 -10.46
CA ASP A 68 8.22 -17.80 -11.59
C ASP A 68 8.43 -19.26 -12.06
N THR A 69 8.67 -20.16 -11.12
CA THR A 69 9.01 -21.58 -11.42
C THR A 69 7.84 -22.39 -12.01
N ASN A 70 6.60 -21.91 -11.85
CA ASN A 70 5.38 -22.52 -12.39
C ASN A 70 4.69 -21.53 -13.35
N SER A 71 4.93 -21.68 -14.65
CA SER A 71 4.37 -20.81 -15.69
C SER A 71 2.84 -20.87 -15.78
N ALA A 72 2.23 -22.01 -15.53
CA ALA A 72 0.77 -22.14 -15.52
C ALA A 72 0.14 -21.34 -14.40
N GLN A 73 0.71 -21.43 -13.19
CA GLN A 73 0.28 -20.64 -12.04
C GLN A 73 0.48 -19.14 -12.27
N LEU A 74 1.64 -18.74 -12.80
CA LEU A 74 1.91 -17.35 -13.14
C LEU A 74 0.91 -16.79 -14.18
N ASN A 75 0.61 -17.55 -15.23
CA ASN A 75 -0.36 -17.14 -16.25
C ASN A 75 -1.77 -17.03 -15.67
N ARG A 76 -2.15 -17.94 -14.77
CA ARG A 76 -3.42 -17.89 -14.03
C ARG A 76 -3.52 -16.56 -13.24
N LEU A 77 -2.49 -16.21 -12.47
CA LEU A 77 -2.44 -14.95 -11.70
C LEU A 77 -2.47 -13.72 -12.61
N LYS A 78 -1.76 -13.73 -13.73
CA LYS A 78 -1.78 -12.62 -14.71
C LYS A 78 -3.17 -12.41 -15.29
N ASN A 79 -3.91 -13.48 -15.61
CA ASN A 79 -5.28 -13.37 -16.10
C ASN A 79 -6.22 -12.77 -15.06
N ILE A 80 -6.10 -13.19 -13.80
CA ILE A 80 -6.88 -12.64 -12.68
C ILE A 80 -6.52 -11.15 -12.48
N SER A 81 -5.23 -10.85 -12.44
CA SER A 81 -4.73 -9.48 -12.29
C SER A 81 -5.27 -8.55 -13.39
N ASN A 82 -5.20 -8.96 -14.65
CA ASN A 82 -5.67 -8.15 -15.77
C ASN A 82 -7.15 -7.77 -15.66
N ARG A 83 -7.99 -8.70 -15.18
CA ARG A 83 -9.42 -8.43 -14.95
C ARG A 83 -9.65 -7.45 -13.80
N LEU A 84 -8.94 -7.61 -12.68
CA LEU A 84 -9.03 -6.69 -11.53
C LEU A 84 -8.48 -5.31 -11.87
N VAL A 85 -7.31 -5.23 -12.51
CA VAL A 85 -6.66 -3.99 -12.93
C VAL A 85 -7.53 -3.22 -13.93
N GLY A 86 -8.30 -3.91 -14.76
CA GLY A 86 -9.29 -3.29 -15.64
C GLY A 86 -10.36 -2.47 -14.90
N GLN A 87 -10.53 -2.66 -13.58
CA GLN A 87 -11.52 -1.98 -12.75
C GLN A 87 -10.94 -0.91 -11.81
N VAL A 88 -9.61 -0.82 -11.65
CA VAL A 88 -9.00 0.12 -10.69
C VAL A 88 -9.30 1.59 -10.98
N GLY A 89 -9.56 1.93 -12.25
CA GLY A 89 -9.89 3.30 -12.67
C GLY A 89 -11.14 3.87 -12.02
N VAL A 90 -12.05 3.03 -11.52
CA VAL A 90 -13.25 3.44 -10.76
C VAL A 90 -12.84 4.15 -9.47
N TYR A 91 -11.81 3.66 -8.82
CA TYR A 91 -11.30 4.22 -7.57
C TYR A 91 -10.23 5.27 -7.79
N ARG A 92 -9.33 5.00 -8.76
CA ARG A 92 -8.14 5.79 -8.97
C ARG A 92 -7.74 5.81 -10.46
N PRO A 93 -8.12 6.85 -11.21
CA PRO A 93 -7.87 6.91 -12.67
C PRO A 93 -6.39 6.81 -13.07
N ASP A 94 -5.47 7.37 -12.24
CA ASP A 94 -4.02 7.27 -12.50
C ASP A 94 -3.49 5.84 -12.32
N ALA A 95 -4.11 5.04 -11.45
CA ALA A 95 -3.70 3.64 -11.22
C ALA A 95 -3.88 2.77 -12.46
N ALA A 96 -4.78 3.11 -13.37
CA ALA A 96 -4.91 2.41 -14.66
C ALA A 96 -3.63 2.53 -15.52
N LYS A 97 -2.78 3.53 -15.23
CA LYS A 97 -1.51 3.77 -15.94
C LYS A 97 -0.28 3.25 -15.18
N TRP A 98 -0.45 2.65 -14.02
CA TRP A 98 0.67 2.06 -13.28
C TRP A 98 1.28 0.91 -14.07
N GLN A 99 2.56 0.67 -13.83
CA GLN A 99 3.25 -0.48 -14.42
C GLN A 99 2.98 -1.75 -13.60
N TRP A 100 1.79 -2.31 -13.81
CA TRP A 100 1.37 -3.54 -13.13
C TRP A 100 2.24 -4.72 -13.52
N GLU A 101 2.79 -5.39 -12.51
CA GLU A 101 3.64 -6.57 -12.66
C GLU A 101 3.16 -7.66 -11.71
N VAL A 102 3.16 -8.90 -12.19
CA VAL A 102 2.78 -10.09 -11.41
C VAL A 102 3.90 -11.10 -11.47
N HIS A 103 4.39 -11.51 -10.31
CA HIS A 103 5.38 -12.57 -10.17
C HIS A 103 5.00 -13.55 -9.06
N THR A 104 5.62 -14.74 -9.08
CA THR A 104 5.48 -15.77 -8.06
C THR A 104 6.83 -16.11 -7.45
N ILE A 105 6.83 -16.37 -6.14
CA ILE A 105 7.99 -16.96 -5.46
C ILE A 105 7.60 -18.36 -4.98
N LYS A 106 8.39 -19.36 -5.36
CA LYS A 106 8.24 -20.73 -4.86
C LYS A 106 8.61 -20.75 -3.37
N SER A 107 7.60 -20.92 -2.52
CA SER A 107 7.74 -20.97 -1.06
C SER A 107 6.54 -21.70 -0.45
N ASN A 108 6.68 -22.18 0.78
CA ASN A 108 5.57 -22.72 1.57
C ASN A 108 4.80 -21.65 2.34
N ASP A 109 5.20 -20.39 2.24
CA ASP A 109 4.56 -19.29 2.95
C ASP A 109 3.14 -19.03 2.41
N LEU A 110 2.21 -18.77 3.32
CA LEU A 110 0.83 -18.38 3.00
C LEU A 110 0.78 -16.85 2.92
N ASN A 111 1.34 -16.29 1.84
CA ASN A 111 1.46 -14.85 1.70
C ASN A 111 1.26 -14.38 0.25
N ALA A 112 0.73 -13.17 0.13
CA ALA A 112 0.69 -12.38 -1.09
C ALA A 112 0.76 -10.91 -0.73
N PHE A 113 1.18 -10.04 -1.65
CA PHE A 113 1.16 -8.60 -1.43
C PHE A 113 1.13 -7.81 -2.74
N VAL A 114 0.67 -6.57 -2.65
CA VAL A 114 0.79 -5.57 -3.72
C VAL A 114 1.48 -4.33 -3.17
N MET A 115 2.66 -4.03 -3.70
CA MET A 115 3.36 -2.79 -3.36
C MET A 115 2.85 -1.61 -4.19
N PRO A 116 3.01 -0.37 -3.69
CA PRO A 116 2.69 0.84 -4.44
C PRO A 116 3.24 0.83 -5.87
N GLY A 117 2.45 1.32 -6.82
CA GLY A 117 2.79 1.28 -8.24
C GLY A 117 2.44 -0.02 -8.95
N GLY A 118 1.68 -0.92 -8.30
CA GLY A 118 1.10 -2.12 -8.93
C GLY A 118 2.06 -3.32 -9.01
N LYS A 119 2.92 -3.50 -8.01
CA LYS A 119 3.89 -4.60 -7.95
C LYS A 119 3.31 -5.77 -7.15
N ILE A 120 2.80 -6.77 -7.84
CA ILE A 120 2.06 -7.92 -7.28
C ILE A 120 2.99 -9.11 -7.11
N MET A 121 2.97 -9.71 -5.93
CA MET A 121 3.70 -10.93 -5.60
C MET A 121 2.80 -11.94 -4.91
N PHE A 122 2.85 -13.18 -5.36
CA PHE A 122 2.24 -14.33 -4.70
C PHE A 122 3.30 -15.36 -4.34
N TYR A 123 3.23 -15.88 -3.13
CA TYR A 123 4.00 -17.07 -2.76
C TYR A 123 3.22 -18.32 -3.16
N SER A 124 3.88 -19.30 -3.78
CA SER A 124 3.17 -20.49 -4.28
C SER A 124 2.39 -21.24 -3.19
N GLY A 125 2.90 -21.19 -1.96
CA GLY A 125 2.29 -21.87 -0.82
C GLY A 125 0.86 -21.43 -0.52
N ILE A 126 0.50 -20.16 -0.70
CA ILE A 126 -0.88 -19.72 -0.44
C ILE A 126 -1.87 -20.35 -1.45
N ILE A 127 -1.44 -20.54 -2.69
CA ILE A 127 -2.28 -21.14 -3.74
C ILE A 127 -2.32 -22.66 -3.57
N ASP A 128 -1.15 -23.30 -3.44
CA ASP A 128 -1.01 -24.75 -3.48
C ASP A 128 -1.54 -25.41 -2.19
N ARG A 129 -1.21 -24.86 -1.03
CA ARG A 129 -1.60 -25.45 0.26
C ARG A 129 -3.06 -25.22 0.63
N LEU A 130 -3.63 -24.10 0.19
CA LEU A 130 -5.05 -23.78 0.40
C LEU A 130 -5.91 -24.25 -0.79
N ASN A 131 -5.30 -24.73 -1.86
CA ASN A 131 -5.98 -25.16 -3.09
C ASN A 131 -6.97 -24.11 -3.61
N LEU A 132 -6.50 -22.86 -3.69
CA LEU A 132 -7.35 -21.70 -3.98
C LEU A 132 -7.95 -21.77 -5.40
N THR A 133 -9.25 -21.48 -5.47
CA THR A 133 -9.99 -21.21 -6.71
C THR A 133 -9.60 -19.83 -7.28
N ASP A 134 -10.03 -19.54 -8.53
CA ASP A 134 -9.81 -18.21 -9.13
C ASP A 134 -10.53 -17.10 -8.38
N ASP A 135 -11.72 -17.37 -7.85
CA ASP A 135 -12.49 -16.41 -7.09
C ASP A 135 -11.80 -16.07 -5.75
N GLU A 136 -11.24 -17.07 -5.07
CA GLU A 136 -10.49 -16.85 -3.81
C GLU A 136 -9.17 -16.11 -4.06
N ILE A 137 -8.47 -16.43 -5.16
CA ILE A 137 -7.27 -15.67 -5.56
C ILE A 137 -7.65 -14.22 -5.90
N ALA A 138 -8.79 -14.01 -6.59
CA ALA A 138 -9.28 -12.67 -6.91
C ALA A 138 -9.67 -11.88 -5.67
N ALA A 139 -10.22 -12.53 -4.65
CA ALA A 139 -10.51 -11.91 -3.35
C ALA A 139 -9.22 -11.42 -2.68
N ILE A 140 -8.22 -12.29 -2.55
CA ILE A 140 -6.92 -11.93 -1.96
C ILE A 140 -6.24 -10.82 -2.78
N MET A 141 -6.15 -10.98 -4.09
CA MET A 141 -5.50 -10.00 -4.97
C MET A 141 -6.24 -8.65 -4.96
N GLY A 142 -7.57 -8.66 -4.94
CA GLY A 142 -8.40 -7.46 -4.84
C GLY A 142 -8.18 -6.71 -3.53
N HIS A 143 -8.09 -7.43 -2.41
CA HIS A 143 -7.72 -6.89 -1.10
C HIS A 143 -6.35 -6.20 -1.14
N GLU A 144 -5.33 -6.89 -1.64
CA GLU A 144 -3.97 -6.34 -1.73
C GLU A 144 -3.87 -5.15 -2.70
N ILE A 145 -4.55 -5.19 -3.85
CA ILE A 145 -4.67 -4.05 -4.77
C ILE A 145 -5.29 -2.85 -4.05
N SER A 146 -6.28 -3.06 -3.21
CA SER A 146 -6.96 -2.01 -2.46
C SER A 146 -6.04 -1.29 -1.49
N HIS A 147 -5.13 -2.00 -0.82
CA HIS A 147 -4.07 -1.38 -0.01
C HIS A 147 -3.19 -0.45 -0.84
N ALA A 148 -2.83 -0.83 -2.06
CA ALA A 148 -2.02 0.00 -2.94
C ALA A 148 -2.81 1.23 -3.45
N LEU A 149 -4.08 1.07 -3.86
CA LEU A 149 -4.95 2.15 -4.30
C LEU A 149 -5.19 3.19 -3.19
N ARG A 150 -5.43 2.72 -1.97
CA ARG A 150 -5.62 3.57 -0.77
C ARG A 150 -4.31 4.12 -0.21
N GLU A 151 -3.17 3.79 -0.81
CA GLU A 151 -1.85 4.23 -0.33
C GLU A 151 -1.62 3.94 1.17
N HIS A 152 -2.12 2.81 1.68
CA HIS A 152 -2.02 2.45 3.11
C HIS A 152 -0.57 2.40 3.60
N SER A 153 0.37 1.97 2.75
CA SER A 153 1.80 2.01 3.06
C SER A 153 2.32 3.45 3.21
N ARG A 154 1.89 4.38 2.33
CA ARG A 154 2.25 5.80 2.43
C ARG A 154 1.67 6.46 3.68
N GLU A 155 0.41 6.16 4.02
CA GLU A 155 -0.21 6.63 5.25
C GLU A 155 0.55 6.13 6.49
N ARG A 156 0.93 4.86 6.52
CA ARG A 156 1.72 4.28 7.61
C ARG A 156 3.07 4.96 7.76
N LEU A 157 3.81 5.13 6.65
CA LEU A 157 5.09 5.86 6.65
C LEU A 157 4.93 7.30 7.13
N SER A 158 3.86 7.97 6.71
CA SER A 158 3.56 9.34 7.13
C SER A 158 3.28 9.43 8.64
N ARG A 159 2.56 8.46 9.20
CA ARG A 159 2.32 8.37 10.65
C ARG A 159 3.61 8.10 11.42
N GLN A 160 4.46 7.20 10.93
CA GLN A 160 5.77 6.94 11.54
C GLN A 160 6.65 8.18 11.51
N TYR A 161 6.72 8.87 10.36
CA TYR A 161 7.45 10.13 10.22
C TYR A 161 6.94 11.19 11.19
N ALA A 162 5.62 11.40 11.30
CA ALA A 162 5.03 12.33 12.25
C ALA A 162 5.39 11.99 13.70
N THR A 163 5.35 10.70 14.07
CA THR A 163 5.69 10.25 15.41
C THR A 163 7.17 10.47 15.71
N GLN A 164 8.05 10.09 14.79
CA GLN A 164 9.50 10.28 14.94
C GLN A 164 9.90 11.74 14.98
N THR A 165 9.30 12.59 14.12
CA THR A 165 9.52 14.04 14.13
C THR A 165 9.03 14.66 15.44
N GLY A 166 7.87 14.25 15.93
CA GLY A 166 7.33 14.69 17.24
C GLY A 166 8.25 14.28 18.39
N ILE A 167 8.77 13.05 18.38
CA ILE A 167 9.75 12.56 19.35
C ILE A 167 11.07 13.30 19.20
N GLY A 168 11.56 13.51 17.98
CA GLY A 168 12.80 14.25 17.69
C GLY A 168 12.72 15.70 18.14
N MET A 169 11.59 16.38 17.93
CA MET A 169 11.36 17.73 18.44
C MET A 169 11.31 17.76 19.97
N ALA A 170 10.61 16.81 20.59
CA ALA A 170 10.58 16.69 22.05
C ALA A 170 11.97 16.40 22.61
N THR A 171 12.74 15.49 21.99
CA THR A 171 14.10 15.17 22.43
C THR A 171 15.07 16.34 22.25
N SER A 172 14.94 17.12 21.17
CA SER A 172 15.78 18.32 20.98
C SER A 172 15.44 19.43 21.97
N ILE A 173 14.16 19.59 22.35
CA ILE A 173 13.73 20.54 23.38
C ILE A 173 14.20 20.09 24.76
N PHE A 174 14.23 18.80 25.03
CA PHE A 174 14.60 18.21 26.33
C PHE A 174 16.04 17.64 26.37
N GLY A 175 16.86 17.87 25.34
CA GLY A 175 18.28 17.49 25.32
C GLY A 175 18.56 16.00 25.15
N LEU A 176 17.65 15.23 24.56
CA LEU A 176 17.81 13.80 24.31
C LEU A 176 18.16 13.57 22.84
N SER A 177 19.39 13.10 22.56
CA SER A 177 19.85 12.78 21.19
C SER A 177 19.60 11.32 20.86
N GLN A 178 18.80 11.03 19.81
CA GLN A 178 18.98 9.94 18.83
C GLN A 178 17.77 9.83 17.89
N GLY A 179 17.97 9.73 16.55
CA GLY A 179 16.87 9.51 15.63
C GLY A 179 17.11 9.61 14.13
N GLN A 180 18.34 9.79 13.63
CA GLN A 180 18.57 9.88 12.18
C GLN A 180 18.88 8.54 11.48
N ALA A 181 19.15 7.47 12.21
CA ALA A 181 19.51 6.16 11.63
C ALA A 181 18.30 5.26 11.28
N GLU A 182 17.09 5.56 11.78
CA GLU A 182 15.91 4.69 11.61
C GLU A 182 15.12 4.89 10.31
N LEU A 183 15.23 6.04 9.66
CA LEU A 183 14.52 6.30 8.39
C LEU A 183 14.98 5.36 7.25
N ALA A 184 16.24 4.93 7.26
CA ALA A 184 16.77 3.97 6.28
C ALA A 184 16.22 2.55 6.50
N ASN A 185 15.90 2.17 7.74
CA ASN A 185 15.31 0.86 8.06
C ASN A 185 13.81 0.81 7.75
N VAL A 186 13.12 1.95 7.72
CA VAL A 186 11.70 2.06 7.37
C VAL A 186 11.44 1.74 5.89
N ALA A 187 12.42 1.96 5.02
CA ALA A 187 12.31 1.63 3.60
C ALA A 187 12.22 0.11 3.34
N GLY A 188 12.77 -0.73 4.23
CA GLY A 188 12.64 -2.19 4.17
C GLY A 188 11.26 -2.71 4.54
N ASP A 189 10.44 -1.89 5.19
CA ASP A 189 9.16 -2.29 5.82
C ASP A 189 7.92 -1.91 4.98
N LEU A 190 8.11 -1.57 3.70
CA LEU A 190 7.05 -1.08 2.79
C LEU A 190 5.91 -2.08 2.48
N GLY A 191 5.57 -2.93 3.40
CA GLY A 191 4.37 -3.75 3.25
C GLY A 191 4.53 -5.21 3.64
N LEU A 192 5.74 -5.68 3.96
CA LEU A 192 5.97 -7.12 4.14
C LEU A 192 5.90 -7.61 5.60
N SER A 193 6.07 -6.73 6.59
CA SER A 193 6.32 -7.20 7.96
C SER A 193 5.44 -6.60 9.06
N ARG A 194 4.62 -5.58 8.77
CA ARG A 194 3.75 -4.99 9.80
C ARG A 194 2.27 -5.05 9.40
N PRO A 195 1.39 -5.51 10.30
CA PRO A 195 -0.04 -5.55 10.04
C PRO A 195 -0.57 -4.13 9.81
N HIS A 196 -1.52 -4.00 8.91
CA HIS A 196 -2.30 -2.80 8.72
C HIS A 196 -3.24 -2.56 9.92
N SER A 197 -3.71 -1.33 10.08
CA SER A 197 -4.70 -1.05 11.12
C SER A 197 -6.04 -1.69 10.77
N ARG A 198 -6.87 -1.99 11.77
CA ARG A 198 -8.23 -2.55 11.54
C ARG A 198 -9.05 -1.72 10.55
N THR A 199 -8.88 -0.41 10.56
CA THR A 199 -9.56 0.49 9.62
C THR A 199 -9.05 0.29 8.20
N GLN A 200 -7.73 0.15 8.00
CA GLN A 200 -7.13 -0.10 6.68
C GLN A 200 -7.52 -1.47 6.14
N GLU A 201 -7.59 -2.50 7.00
CA GLU A 201 -8.09 -3.82 6.60
C GLU A 201 -9.55 -3.74 6.14
N ALA A 202 -10.43 -3.09 6.92
CA ALA A 202 -11.83 -2.94 6.54
C ALA A 202 -12.01 -2.15 5.22
N GLU A 203 -11.20 -1.13 4.98
CA GLU A 203 -11.20 -0.40 3.70
C GLU A 203 -10.74 -1.30 2.55
N ALA A 204 -9.70 -2.12 2.76
CA ALA A 204 -9.19 -3.05 1.76
C ALA A 204 -10.19 -4.16 1.45
N ASP A 205 -10.87 -4.70 2.46
CA ASP A 205 -11.93 -5.70 2.28
C ASP A 205 -13.08 -5.14 1.45
N GLN A 206 -13.59 -3.94 1.79
CA GLN A 206 -14.71 -3.33 1.09
C GLN A 206 -14.39 -3.03 -0.37
N ILE A 207 -13.25 -2.40 -0.64
CA ILE A 207 -12.81 -2.05 -2.00
C ILE A 207 -12.46 -3.32 -2.78
N GLY A 208 -11.77 -4.28 -2.16
CA GLY A 208 -11.39 -5.54 -2.78
C GLY A 208 -12.60 -6.36 -3.21
N LEU A 209 -13.63 -6.41 -2.36
CA LEU A 209 -14.91 -7.05 -2.67
C LEU A 209 -15.60 -6.40 -3.89
N GLU A 210 -15.63 -5.07 -3.96
CA GLU A 210 -16.20 -4.38 -5.12
C GLU A 210 -15.34 -4.59 -6.37
N LEU A 211 -14.01 -4.56 -6.28
CA LEU A 211 -13.11 -4.80 -7.41
C LEU A 211 -13.33 -6.20 -8.00
N MET A 212 -13.36 -7.25 -7.16
CA MET A 212 -13.56 -8.61 -7.65
C MET A 212 -14.95 -8.79 -8.27
N ALA A 213 -16.00 -8.20 -7.69
CA ALA A 213 -17.35 -8.24 -8.25
C ALA A 213 -17.42 -7.56 -9.63
N ARG A 214 -16.81 -6.37 -9.78
CA ARG A 214 -16.72 -5.65 -11.05
C ARG A 214 -15.91 -6.40 -12.11
N ALA A 215 -14.88 -7.14 -11.69
CA ALA A 215 -14.08 -8.00 -12.55
C ALA A 215 -14.80 -9.32 -12.92
N GLY A 216 -16.04 -9.54 -12.41
CA GLY A 216 -16.87 -10.70 -12.71
C GLY A 216 -16.47 -11.96 -11.96
N TYR A 217 -15.84 -11.82 -10.79
CA TYR A 217 -15.58 -12.91 -9.84
C TYR A 217 -16.72 -12.99 -8.81
N ASN A 218 -16.89 -14.15 -8.19
CA ASN A 218 -17.92 -14.37 -7.18
C ASN A 218 -17.51 -13.77 -5.82
N PRO A 219 -18.16 -12.68 -5.34
CA PRO A 219 -17.81 -12.06 -4.07
C PRO A 219 -18.00 -12.95 -2.84
N GLN A 220 -18.81 -14.00 -2.93
CA GLN A 220 -19.02 -14.95 -1.84
C GLN A 220 -17.73 -15.74 -1.49
N ALA A 221 -16.77 -15.80 -2.38
CA ALA A 221 -15.47 -16.43 -2.12
C ALA A 221 -14.55 -15.62 -1.17
N ALA A 222 -14.93 -14.40 -0.82
CA ALA A 222 -14.19 -13.55 0.12
C ALA A 222 -14.64 -13.74 1.60
N ILE A 223 -15.59 -14.63 1.89
CA ILE A 223 -16.19 -14.84 3.22
C ILE A 223 -15.57 -16.03 3.94
#